data_707ac72563e44f057ad929c96c91dbdd
#
_entry.id   707ac72563e44f057ad929c96c91dbdd
#
_cell.length_a   1.000
_cell.length_b   1.000
_cell.length_c   1.000
_cell.angle_alpha   90.00
_cell.angle_beta   90.00
_cell.angle_gamma   90.00
#
_symmetry.space_group_name_H-M   'P 1'
#
loop_
_entity.id
_entity.type
_entity.pdbx_description
1 polymer ?
#
loop_
_entity_poly.entity_id
_entity_poly.type
_entity_poly.pdbx_seq_one_letter_code
_entity_poly.pdbx_strand_id
1 'polypeptide(L)'
;MYFLSHAHADHTVGLRDGWKGGTVFCSEITKRLIELQFQDVSEHLIALPMNESVLFGVDEDGKHVNVTLLDANHCPGAVMFLFEGAFGRVLHTGDFRYSPKMLASLKSHLGTEPLDLAFVDNTYALTDREILTERSTVSEMLDIVRSSMRNNNKTRVYVGLHKIGKENIMVELAKSLGTRIRVGYRRWTRLKAMMGENSD
;
A
#
# COMPACT_ATOMS: atom_id res chain seq x y z
N MET A 1 20.10 6.53 4.54
CA MET A 1 18.85 6.60 3.80
C MET A 1 18.00 5.37 4.10
N TYR A 2 16.67 5.48 4.01
CA TYR A 2 15.71 4.42 4.30
C TYR A 2 14.68 4.36 3.20
N PHE A 3 14.13 3.17 2.93
CA PHE A 3 13.04 2.96 1.99
C PHE A 3 11.86 2.38 2.74
N LEU A 4 10.69 3.04 2.67
CA LEU A 4 9.49 2.65 3.39
C LEU A 4 8.44 2.16 2.39
N SER A 5 8.10 0.88 2.48
CA SER A 5 7.16 0.25 1.56
C SER A 5 5.73 0.75 1.72
N HIS A 6 5.26 0.96 2.95
CA HIS A 6 3.91 1.45 3.24
C HIS A 6 3.73 1.90 4.69
N ALA A 7 2.58 2.50 5.01
CA ALA A 7 2.32 3.17 6.27
C ALA A 7 1.62 2.30 7.34
N HIS A 8 1.74 0.97 7.30
CA HIS A 8 1.28 0.13 8.41
C HIS A 8 2.20 0.26 9.62
N ALA A 9 1.66 0.05 10.82
CA ALA A 9 2.35 0.34 12.08
C ALA A 9 3.61 -0.51 12.29
N ASP A 10 3.60 -1.75 11.87
CA ASP A 10 4.71 -2.70 11.96
C ASP A 10 5.87 -2.35 11.02
N HIS A 11 5.60 -1.63 9.92
CA HIS A 11 6.64 -1.12 9.01
C HIS A 11 7.19 0.26 9.42
N THR A 12 6.52 0.94 10.35
CA THR A 12 6.90 2.28 10.81
C THR A 12 7.44 2.31 12.24
N VAL A 13 7.76 1.17 12.84
CA VAL A 13 8.19 1.04 14.25
C VAL A 13 9.41 1.92 14.58
N GLY A 14 10.29 2.16 13.62
CA GLY A 14 11.47 3.02 13.81
C GLY A 14 11.17 4.52 13.72
N LEU A 15 10.06 4.92 13.11
CA LEU A 15 9.69 6.33 12.95
C LEU A 15 9.03 6.88 14.23
N ARG A 16 9.28 8.15 14.49
CA ARG A 16 8.72 8.87 15.65
C ARG A 16 8.68 10.37 15.38
N ASP A 17 7.96 11.09 16.21
CA ASP A 17 7.94 12.55 16.17
C ASP A 17 9.37 13.09 16.29
N GLY A 18 9.70 14.12 15.51
CA GLY A 18 11.04 14.70 15.46
C GLY A 18 12.11 13.73 14.94
N TRP A 19 11.78 12.88 13.97
CA TRP A 19 12.71 11.94 13.34
C TRP A 19 13.96 12.66 12.80
N LYS A 20 15.15 12.16 13.18
CA LYS A 20 16.45 12.67 12.73
C LYS A 20 17.37 11.57 12.17
N GLY A 21 16.81 10.42 11.85
CA GLY A 21 17.59 9.25 11.41
C GLY A 21 18.04 9.30 9.94
N GLY A 22 17.68 10.36 9.21
CA GLY A 22 18.02 10.54 7.79
C GLY A 22 16.81 10.44 6.86
N THR A 23 17.08 10.53 5.56
CA THR A 23 16.02 10.56 4.53
C THR A 23 15.31 9.22 4.38
N VAL A 24 13.97 9.26 4.32
CA VAL A 24 13.09 8.13 4.08
C VAL A 24 12.39 8.33 2.73
N PHE A 25 12.60 7.40 1.82
CA PHE A 25 12.01 7.37 0.48
C PHE A 25 10.79 6.45 0.47
N CYS A 26 9.68 6.91 -0.10
CA CYS A 26 8.42 6.17 -0.17
C CYS A 26 7.55 6.67 -1.32
N SER A 27 6.35 6.11 -1.48
CA SER A 27 5.36 6.67 -2.40
C SER A 27 4.74 7.95 -1.84
N GLU A 28 4.16 8.78 -2.73
CA GLU A 28 3.49 10.02 -2.35
C GLU A 28 2.33 9.79 -1.35
N ILE A 29 1.54 8.72 -1.54
CA ILE A 29 0.46 8.38 -0.61
C ILE A 29 1.02 7.98 0.75
N THR A 30 2.07 7.17 0.79
CA THR A 30 2.74 6.77 2.05
C THR A 30 3.29 8.00 2.76
N LYS A 31 3.93 8.93 2.06
CA LYS A 31 4.42 10.19 2.61
C LYS A 31 3.30 10.95 3.34
N ARG A 32 2.18 11.24 2.66
CA ARG A 32 1.04 11.95 3.26
C ARG A 32 0.47 11.23 4.49
N LEU A 33 0.41 9.91 4.47
CA LEU A 33 -0.06 9.12 5.60
C LEU A 33 0.89 9.17 6.80
N ILE A 34 2.19 9.19 6.58
CA ILE A 34 3.22 9.32 7.61
C ILE A 34 3.21 10.73 8.22
N GLU A 35 3.05 11.77 7.40
CA GLU A 35 2.90 13.16 7.86
C GLU A 35 1.68 13.37 8.75
N LEU A 36 0.60 12.61 8.53
CA LEU A 36 -0.56 12.60 9.42
C LEU A 36 -0.32 11.85 10.75
N GLN A 37 0.66 10.96 10.78
CA GLN A 37 0.92 10.10 11.92
C GLN A 37 1.99 10.65 12.85
N PHE A 38 3.01 11.32 12.31
CA PHE A 38 4.16 11.82 13.04
C PHE A 38 4.37 13.32 12.79
N GLN A 39 4.72 14.05 13.85
CA GLN A 39 5.07 15.46 13.76
C GLN A 39 6.55 15.63 13.35
N ASP A 40 6.85 16.73 12.67
CA ASP A 40 8.21 17.14 12.30
C ASP A 40 9.02 16.06 11.54
N VAL A 41 8.31 15.25 10.70
CA VAL A 41 8.93 14.20 9.89
C VAL A 41 9.04 14.59 8.42
N SER A 42 8.27 15.60 7.97
CA SER A 42 8.11 15.95 6.54
C SER A 42 9.42 16.27 5.84
N GLU A 43 10.36 16.94 6.53
CA GLU A 43 11.67 17.31 5.98
C GLU A 43 12.54 16.09 5.62
N HIS A 44 12.23 14.95 6.21
CA HIS A 44 12.95 13.70 6.00
C HIS A 44 12.23 12.75 5.01
N LEU A 45 11.03 13.08 4.57
CA LEU A 45 10.24 12.25 3.66
C LEU A 45 10.35 12.74 2.22
N ILE A 46 10.85 11.90 1.34
CA ILE A 46 10.92 12.17 -0.10
C ILE A 46 10.03 11.16 -0.81
N ALA A 47 9.03 11.66 -1.53
CA ALA A 47 8.22 10.84 -2.40
C ALA A 47 8.95 10.56 -3.72
N LEU A 48 8.95 9.31 -4.13
CA LEU A 48 9.44 8.88 -5.43
C LEU A 48 8.28 8.64 -6.39
N PRO A 49 8.48 8.88 -7.69
CA PRO A 49 7.47 8.56 -8.70
C PRO A 49 7.23 7.05 -8.79
N MET A 50 6.00 6.69 -9.16
CA MET A 50 5.64 5.29 -9.40
C MET A 50 6.04 4.89 -10.81
N ASN A 51 6.57 3.67 -10.95
CA ASN A 51 6.90 3.03 -12.23
C ASN A 51 8.01 3.76 -13.03
N GLU A 52 8.75 4.64 -12.39
CA GLU A 52 9.87 5.36 -12.97
C GLU A 52 11.15 5.01 -12.22
N SER A 53 12.25 4.82 -12.93
CA SER A 53 13.56 4.56 -12.36
C SER A 53 14.20 5.87 -11.91
N VAL A 54 14.56 5.96 -10.64
CA VAL A 54 15.22 7.12 -10.05
C VAL A 54 16.65 6.77 -9.70
N LEU A 55 17.59 7.59 -10.15
CA LEU A 55 19.02 7.43 -9.91
C LEU A 55 19.40 7.91 -8.53
N PHE A 56 20.05 7.05 -7.76
CA PHE A 56 20.59 7.36 -6.43
C PHE A 56 22.11 7.24 -6.41
N GLY A 57 22.77 8.32 -5.99
CA GLY A 57 24.21 8.35 -5.75
C GLY A 57 25.02 7.92 -6.98
N VAL A 58 26.00 8.71 -7.30
CA VAL A 58 27.07 8.29 -8.21
C VAL A 58 28.33 8.47 -7.36
N ASP A 59 29.01 7.35 -7.04
CA ASP A 59 30.28 7.41 -6.31
C ASP A 59 31.43 7.85 -7.27
N GLU A 60 32.62 8.01 -6.71
CA GLU A 60 33.83 8.43 -7.46
C GLU A 60 34.17 7.42 -8.57
N ASP A 61 33.78 6.17 -8.43
CA ASP A 61 33.94 5.09 -9.42
C ASP A 61 32.81 5.06 -10.47
N GLY A 62 31.84 5.99 -10.41
CA GLY A 62 30.66 6.03 -11.29
C GLY A 62 29.59 4.99 -10.95
N LYS A 63 29.69 4.30 -9.80
CA LYS A 63 28.69 3.35 -9.37
C LYS A 63 27.45 4.08 -8.87
N HIS A 64 26.31 3.60 -9.29
CA HIS A 64 25.01 4.17 -8.94
C HIS A 64 24.01 3.08 -8.62
N VAL A 65 22.89 3.46 -8.02
CA VAL A 65 21.76 2.59 -7.76
C VAL A 65 20.52 3.23 -8.39
N ASN A 66 19.85 2.50 -9.24
CA ASN A 66 18.53 2.84 -9.71
C ASN A 66 17.48 2.22 -8.79
N VAL A 67 16.43 2.97 -8.46
CA VAL A 67 15.33 2.50 -7.63
C VAL A 67 14.02 2.76 -8.34
N THR A 68 13.23 1.73 -8.53
CA THR A 68 11.89 1.83 -9.12
C THR A 68 10.84 1.38 -8.10
N LEU A 69 9.80 2.22 -7.92
CA LEU A 69 8.64 1.89 -7.09
C LEU A 69 7.56 1.24 -7.94
N LEU A 70 7.14 0.04 -7.56
CA LEU A 70 6.08 -0.72 -8.23
C LEU A 70 4.91 -0.94 -7.27
N ASP A 71 3.69 -0.93 -7.78
CA ASP A 71 2.50 -1.15 -6.94
C ASP A 71 2.50 -2.55 -6.32
N ALA A 72 2.42 -2.63 -5.00
CA ALA A 72 2.34 -3.88 -4.25
C ALA A 72 0.90 -4.42 -4.10
N ASN A 73 -0.12 -3.66 -4.49
CA ASN A 73 -1.54 -4.04 -4.39
C ASN A 73 -1.97 -4.46 -2.97
N HIS A 74 -1.31 -3.96 -1.93
CA HIS A 74 -1.57 -4.34 -0.53
C HIS A 74 -2.49 -3.36 0.19
N CYS A 75 -2.11 -2.10 0.24
CA CYS A 75 -2.92 -0.99 0.75
C CYS A 75 -2.57 0.29 -0.03
N PRO A 76 -3.35 1.38 0.11
CA PRO A 76 -3.03 2.64 -0.55
C PRO A 76 -1.59 3.11 -0.26
N GLY A 77 -0.83 3.32 -1.32
CA GLY A 77 0.56 3.75 -1.26
C GLY A 77 1.61 2.65 -1.05
N ALA A 78 1.18 1.39 -0.87
CA ALA A 78 2.10 0.28 -0.72
C ALA A 78 2.87 -0.01 -2.00
N VAL A 79 4.20 -0.17 -1.88
CA VAL A 79 5.10 -0.36 -3.00
C VAL A 79 6.07 -1.51 -2.78
N MET A 80 6.45 -2.15 -3.88
CA MET A 80 7.65 -2.95 -4.01
C MET A 80 8.79 -2.02 -4.45
N PHE A 81 10.02 -2.35 -4.11
CA PHE A 81 11.22 -1.68 -4.58
C PHE A 81 12.02 -2.61 -5.47
N LEU A 82 12.31 -2.18 -6.70
CA LEU A 82 13.32 -2.78 -7.56
C LEU A 82 14.58 -1.92 -7.47
N PHE A 83 15.65 -2.51 -6.96
CA PHE A 83 16.99 -1.89 -6.87
C PHE A 83 17.87 -2.50 -7.94
N GLU A 84 18.56 -1.66 -8.71
CA GLU A 84 19.45 -2.08 -9.79
C GLU A 84 20.77 -1.30 -9.71
N GLY A 85 21.87 -2.01 -9.63
CA GLY A 85 23.19 -1.40 -9.46
C GLY A 85 24.33 -2.39 -9.67
N ALA A 86 25.55 -2.02 -9.27
CA ALA A 86 26.72 -2.89 -9.39
C ALA A 86 26.60 -4.21 -8.60
N PHE A 87 25.69 -4.28 -7.64
CA PHE A 87 25.36 -5.48 -6.86
C PHE A 87 24.34 -6.40 -7.54
N GLY A 88 23.87 -6.04 -8.74
CA GLY A 88 22.84 -6.77 -9.47
C GLY A 88 21.45 -6.17 -9.30
N ARG A 89 20.41 -7.00 -9.52
CA ARG A 89 19.00 -6.65 -9.49
C ARG A 89 18.31 -7.28 -8.28
N VAL A 90 17.80 -6.45 -7.39
CA VAL A 90 17.18 -6.89 -6.15
C VAL A 90 15.73 -6.39 -6.08
N LEU A 91 14.79 -7.32 -5.90
CA LEU A 91 13.38 -7.00 -5.65
C LEU A 91 13.07 -7.16 -4.17
N HIS A 92 12.48 -6.12 -3.56
CA HIS A 92 11.90 -6.19 -2.22
C HIS A 92 10.39 -5.94 -2.33
N THR A 93 9.57 -6.97 -2.08
CA THR A 93 8.12 -6.86 -2.29
C THR A 93 7.40 -5.99 -1.24
N GLY A 94 8.02 -5.77 -0.07
CA GLY A 94 7.24 -5.37 1.08
C GLY A 94 6.08 -6.35 1.28
N ASP A 95 5.00 -5.90 1.93
CA ASP A 95 3.76 -6.63 1.94
C ASP A 95 3.06 -6.45 0.59
N PHE A 96 2.65 -7.55 -0.04
CA PHE A 96 1.97 -7.49 -1.33
C PHE A 96 0.75 -8.38 -1.38
N ARG A 97 -0.15 -8.06 -2.28
CA ARG A 97 -1.28 -8.91 -2.61
C ARG A 97 -1.27 -9.27 -4.09
N TYR A 98 -1.18 -10.56 -4.37
CA TYR A 98 -1.24 -11.03 -5.74
C TYR A 98 -2.52 -10.57 -6.46
N SER A 99 -2.36 -10.07 -7.66
CA SER A 99 -3.42 -9.94 -8.67
C SER A 99 -2.82 -10.08 -10.07
N PRO A 100 -3.61 -10.55 -11.06
CA PRO A 100 -3.13 -10.64 -12.44
C PRO A 100 -2.60 -9.29 -12.99
N LYS A 101 -3.25 -8.18 -12.61
CA LYS A 101 -2.85 -6.83 -13.01
C LYS A 101 -1.48 -6.45 -12.40
N MET A 102 -1.30 -6.70 -11.11
CA MET A 102 -0.04 -6.42 -10.42
C MET A 102 1.08 -7.25 -11.02
N LEU A 103 0.86 -8.56 -11.24
CA LEU A 103 1.86 -9.43 -11.85
C LEU A 103 2.23 -8.99 -13.28
N ALA A 104 1.26 -8.56 -14.07
CA ALA A 104 1.52 -8.05 -15.43
C ALA A 104 2.38 -6.78 -15.38
N SER A 105 2.09 -5.85 -14.47
CA SER A 105 2.90 -4.65 -14.24
C SER A 105 4.31 -5.00 -13.78
N LEU A 106 4.45 -5.89 -12.80
CA LEU A 106 5.76 -6.35 -12.32
C LEU A 106 6.58 -6.96 -13.47
N LYS A 107 6.00 -7.86 -14.25
CA LYS A 107 6.67 -8.49 -15.39
C LYS A 107 7.12 -7.48 -16.43
N SER A 108 6.34 -6.44 -16.70
CA SER A 108 6.72 -5.41 -17.68
C SER A 108 7.95 -4.59 -17.23
N HIS A 109 8.15 -4.40 -15.92
CA HIS A 109 9.32 -3.71 -15.39
C HIS A 109 10.53 -4.63 -15.21
N LEU A 110 10.32 -5.89 -14.87
CA LEU A 110 11.42 -6.86 -14.77
C LEU A 110 11.99 -7.22 -16.15
N GLY A 111 11.16 -7.19 -17.19
CA GLY A 111 11.59 -7.60 -18.54
C GLY A 111 11.99 -9.08 -18.57
N THR A 112 13.04 -9.38 -19.36
CA THR A 112 13.60 -10.73 -19.52
C THR A 112 14.82 -10.99 -18.62
N GLU A 113 15.38 -9.95 -18.04
CA GLU A 113 16.58 -10.05 -17.20
C GLU A 113 16.23 -10.68 -15.86
N PRO A 114 17.03 -11.63 -15.36
CA PRO A 114 16.80 -12.28 -14.08
C PRO A 114 16.98 -11.32 -12.90
N LEU A 115 16.37 -11.65 -11.78
CA LEU A 115 16.69 -11.05 -10.48
C LEU A 115 17.84 -11.84 -9.85
N ASP A 116 18.81 -11.13 -9.27
CA ASP A 116 19.88 -11.75 -8.48
C ASP A 116 19.37 -12.13 -7.09
N LEU A 117 18.43 -11.33 -6.55
CA LEU A 117 17.86 -11.57 -5.21
C LEU A 117 16.43 -11.06 -5.14
N ALA A 118 15.58 -11.78 -4.39
CA ALA A 118 14.24 -11.33 -4.05
C ALA A 118 13.94 -11.51 -2.55
N PHE A 119 13.51 -10.42 -1.90
CA PHE A 119 12.89 -10.47 -0.56
C PHE A 119 11.38 -10.49 -0.75
N VAL A 120 10.73 -11.59 -0.36
CA VAL A 120 9.31 -11.85 -0.66
C VAL A 120 8.53 -12.00 0.63
N ASP A 121 7.40 -11.29 0.74
CA ASP A 121 6.41 -11.52 1.79
C ASP A 121 5.92 -12.98 1.75
N ASN A 122 6.12 -13.69 2.84
CA ASN A 122 5.79 -15.10 2.98
C ASN A 122 4.67 -15.36 4.00
N THR A 123 3.91 -14.34 4.37
CA THR A 123 2.86 -14.41 5.41
C THR A 123 1.91 -15.59 5.19
N TYR A 124 1.58 -15.90 3.95
CA TYR A 124 0.67 -16.98 3.59
C TYR A 124 1.34 -18.19 2.93
N ALA A 125 2.67 -18.30 2.94
CA ALA A 125 3.40 -19.35 2.24
C ALA A 125 3.08 -20.78 2.73
N LEU A 126 2.69 -20.90 4.00
CA LEU A 126 2.36 -22.19 4.63
C LEU A 126 0.86 -22.36 4.91
N THR A 127 0.00 -21.53 4.30
CA THR A 127 -1.45 -21.68 4.51
C THR A 127 -2.05 -22.64 3.49
N ASP A 128 -2.79 -23.63 3.98
CA ASP A 128 -3.58 -24.56 3.16
C ASP A 128 -4.99 -24.00 2.87
N ARG A 129 -5.31 -22.81 3.37
CA ARG A 129 -6.61 -22.20 3.18
C ARG A 129 -6.65 -21.42 1.87
N GLU A 130 -7.74 -21.57 1.12
CA GLU A 130 -8.03 -20.71 0.00
C GLU A 130 -8.20 -19.26 0.48
N ILE A 131 -7.44 -18.35 -0.12
CA ILE A 131 -7.53 -16.93 0.19
C ILE A 131 -8.58 -16.33 -0.74
N LEU A 132 -9.70 -15.90 -0.17
CA LEU A 132 -10.78 -15.27 -0.91
C LEU A 132 -10.30 -14.01 -1.65
N THR A 133 -10.80 -13.83 -2.85
CA THR A 133 -10.60 -12.58 -3.59
C THR A 133 -11.41 -11.45 -2.94
N GLU A 134 -11.05 -10.19 -3.18
CA GLU A 134 -11.87 -9.06 -2.70
C GLU A 134 -13.31 -9.16 -3.20
N ARG A 135 -13.49 -9.57 -4.44
CA ARG A 135 -14.83 -9.73 -5.07
C ARG A 135 -15.66 -10.81 -4.37
N SER A 136 -15.08 -11.97 -4.07
CA SER A 136 -15.80 -13.03 -3.35
C SER A 136 -16.14 -12.60 -1.92
N THR A 137 -15.22 -11.92 -1.24
CA THR A 137 -15.46 -11.35 0.09
C THR A 137 -16.62 -10.35 0.09
N VAL A 138 -16.66 -9.42 -0.88
CA VAL A 138 -17.79 -8.47 -1.01
C VAL A 138 -19.09 -9.20 -1.28
N SER A 139 -19.09 -10.24 -2.13
CA SER A 139 -20.30 -11.04 -2.42
C SER A 139 -20.85 -11.69 -1.16
N GLU A 140 -20.02 -12.36 -0.37
CA GLU A 140 -20.44 -12.97 0.91
C GLU A 140 -20.98 -11.93 1.91
N MET A 141 -20.31 -10.80 2.03
CA MET A 141 -20.77 -9.69 2.89
C MET A 141 -22.13 -9.17 2.44
N LEU A 142 -22.35 -9.03 1.13
CA LEU A 142 -23.63 -8.59 0.58
C LEU A 142 -24.76 -9.57 0.90
N ASP A 143 -24.52 -10.87 0.80
CA ASP A 143 -25.53 -11.89 1.10
C ASP A 143 -25.96 -11.85 2.56
N ILE A 144 -25.00 -11.70 3.47
CA ILE A 144 -25.23 -11.54 4.92
C ILE A 144 -26.07 -10.28 5.18
N VAL A 145 -25.65 -9.14 4.61
CA VAL A 145 -26.32 -7.86 4.83
C VAL A 145 -27.74 -7.88 4.27
N ARG A 146 -27.92 -8.35 3.03
CA ARG A 146 -29.24 -8.44 2.39
C ARG A 146 -30.20 -9.36 3.13
N SER A 147 -29.69 -10.50 3.63
CA SER A 147 -30.48 -11.40 4.48
C SER A 147 -30.94 -10.70 5.76
N SER A 148 -30.04 -9.98 6.43
CA SER A 148 -30.39 -9.23 7.63
C SER A 148 -31.37 -8.10 7.36
N MET A 149 -31.23 -7.39 6.24
CA MET A 149 -32.16 -6.32 5.84
C MET A 149 -33.55 -6.82 5.50
N ARG A 150 -33.69 -8.02 4.91
CA ARG A 150 -35.01 -8.65 4.69
C ARG A 150 -35.78 -8.90 5.97
N ASN A 151 -35.06 -9.24 7.04
CA ASN A 151 -35.63 -9.54 8.34
C ASN A 151 -35.89 -8.28 9.19
N ASN A 152 -35.15 -7.19 8.93
CA ASN A 152 -35.29 -5.95 9.66
C ASN A 152 -34.89 -4.75 8.79
N ASN A 153 -35.83 -3.91 8.43
CA ASN A 153 -35.63 -2.71 7.60
C ASN A 153 -34.83 -1.60 8.31
N LYS A 154 -34.61 -1.73 9.62
CA LYS A 154 -33.78 -0.79 10.42
C LYS A 154 -32.35 -1.31 10.63
N THR A 155 -31.92 -2.32 9.87
CA THR A 155 -30.57 -2.87 9.97
C THR A 155 -29.51 -1.78 9.82
N ARG A 156 -28.54 -1.77 10.72
CA ARG A 156 -27.31 -0.97 10.62
C ARG A 156 -26.14 -1.89 10.42
N VAL A 157 -25.28 -1.57 9.44
CA VAL A 157 -24.08 -2.36 9.11
C VAL A 157 -22.85 -1.62 9.63
N TYR A 158 -22.06 -2.28 10.47
CA TYR A 158 -20.78 -1.79 10.95
C TYR A 158 -19.67 -2.63 10.35
N VAL A 159 -18.75 -1.99 9.62
CA VAL A 159 -17.61 -2.67 8.98
C VAL A 159 -16.34 -2.31 9.71
N GLY A 160 -15.69 -3.30 10.35
CA GLY A 160 -14.37 -3.15 10.96
C GLY A 160 -13.27 -3.25 9.91
N LEU A 161 -12.44 -2.22 9.80
CA LEU A 161 -11.29 -2.18 8.89
C LEU A 161 -10.03 -1.77 9.65
N HIS A 162 -8.87 -2.19 9.15
CA HIS A 162 -7.57 -1.68 9.59
C HIS A 162 -7.50 -0.15 9.43
N LYS A 163 -6.46 0.48 10.00
CA LYS A 163 -6.26 1.94 9.89
C LYS A 163 -6.22 2.42 8.43
N ILE A 164 -5.59 1.64 7.56
CA ILE A 164 -5.53 1.81 6.09
C ILE A 164 -5.67 0.45 5.43
N GLY A 165 -6.10 0.42 4.17
CA GLY A 165 -6.34 -0.78 3.38
C GLY A 165 -7.78 -1.28 3.47
N LYS A 166 -8.18 -2.02 2.45
CA LYS A 166 -9.54 -2.58 2.26
C LYS A 166 -10.63 -1.52 2.05
N GLU A 167 -10.28 -0.28 1.72
CA GLU A 167 -11.23 0.79 1.40
C GLU A 167 -12.12 0.41 0.22
N ASN A 168 -11.58 -0.32 -0.77
CA ASN A 168 -12.34 -0.80 -1.91
C ASN A 168 -13.53 -1.68 -1.50
N ILE A 169 -13.34 -2.58 -0.53
CA ILE A 169 -14.42 -3.44 -0.01
C ILE A 169 -15.56 -2.59 0.54
N MET A 170 -15.24 -1.57 1.32
CA MET A 170 -16.22 -0.64 1.90
C MET A 170 -17.00 0.11 0.81
N VAL A 171 -16.29 0.60 -0.21
CA VAL A 171 -16.88 1.35 -1.34
C VAL A 171 -17.78 0.45 -2.17
N GLU A 172 -17.32 -0.75 -2.54
CA GLU A 172 -18.10 -1.70 -3.34
C GLU A 172 -19.36 -2.18 -2.60
N LEU A 173 -19.24 -2.45 -1.29
CA LEU A 173 -20.38 -2.81 -0.45
C LEU A 173 -21.42 -1.69 -0.44
N ALA A 174 -21.03 -0.44 -0.26
CA ALA A 174 -21.92 0.71 -0.23
C ALA A 174 -22.59 0.96 -1.60
N LYS A 175 -21.84 0.87 -2.70
CA LYS A 175 -22.38 0.97 -4.07
C LYS A 175 -23.42 -0.10 -4.32
N SER A 176 -23.13 -1.36 -3.98
CA SER A 176 -24.00 -2.50 -4.19
C SER A 176 -25.29 -2.47 -3.34
N LEU A 177 -25.25 -1.74 -2.23
CA LEU A 177 -26.42 -1.52 -1.36
C LEU A 177 -27.14 -0.20 -1.64
N GLY A 178 -26.64 0.63 -2.56
CA GLY A 178 -27.19 1.97 -2.85
C GLY A 178 -27.18 2.91 -1.63
N THR A 179 -26.19 2.79 -0.75
CA THR A 179 -26.17 3.52 0.51
C THR A 179 -24.92 4.40 0.65
N ARG A 180 -24.97 5.32 1.61
CA ARG A 180 -23.82 6.18 1.96
C ARG A 180 -22.99 5.52 3.05
N ILE A 181 -21.66 5.77 2.98
CA ILE A 181 -20.72 5.36 4.02
C ILE A 181 -20.60 6.48 5.05
N ARG A 182 -20.69 6.14 6.32
CA ARG A 182 -20.38 7.04 7.43
C ARG A 182 -19.06 6.60 8.05
N VAL A 183 -18.09 7.49 8.10
CA VAL A 183 -16.78 7.25 8.72
C VAL A 183 -16.52 8.26 9.83
N GLY A 184 -15.71 7.88 10.82
CA GLY A 184 -15.25 8.80 11.85
C GLY A 184 -14.18 9.77 11.30
N TYR A 185 -13.99 10.91 11.99
CA TYR A 185 -13.07 11.97 11.60
C TYR A 185 -11.66 11.46 11.25
N ARG A 186 -11.05 10.63 12.11
CA ARG A 186 -9.70 10.08 11.88
C ARG A 186 -9.59 9.27 10.58
N ARG A 187 -10.63 8.51 10.22
CA ARG A 187 -10.65 7.78 8.95
C ARG A 187 -10.85 8.72 7.78
N TRP A 188 -11.72 9.70 7.91
CA TRP A 188 -11.94 10.72 6.89
C TRP A 188 -10.66 11.46 6.54
N THR A 189 -9.89 11.90 7.55
CA THR A 189 -8.61 12.57 7.35
C THR A 189 -7.62 11.70 6.58
N ARG A 190 -7.54 10.39 6.88
CA ARG A 190 -6.70 9.46 6.12
C ARG A 190 -7.18 9.27 4.68
N LEU A 191 -8.49 9.14 4.48
CA LEU A 191 -9.07 9.03 3.13
C LEU A 191 -8.73 10.26 2.28
N LYS A 192 -8.84 11.47 2.82
CA LYS A 192 -8.43 12.69 2.11
C LYS A 192 -6.94 12.67 1.76
N ALA A 193 -6.08 12.26 2.67
CA ALA A 193 -4.65 12.15 2.39
C ALA A 193 -4.32 11.14 1.28
N MET A 194 -5.06 10.03 1.21
CA MET A 194 -4.91 9.04 0.12
C MET A 194 -5.36 9.58 -1.23
N MET A 195 -6.40 10.43 -1.26
CA MET A 195 -6.98 10.97 -2.50
C MET A 195 -6.24 12.21 -3.04
N GLY A 196 -5.42 12.86 -2.22
CA GLY A 196 -4.78 14.13 -2.54
C GLY A 196 -5.62 15.35 -2.15
N GLU A 197 -5.02 16.54 -2.18
CA GLU A 197 -5.62 17.78 -1.66
C GLU A 197 -6.87 18.27 -2.42
N ASN A 198 -7.16 17.75 -3.60
CA ASN A 198 -8.27 18.19 -4.44
C ASN A 198 -9.56 17.37 -4.25
N SER A 199 -9.66 16.61 -3.18
CA SER A 199 -10.85 15.82 -2.86
C SER A 199 -11.75 16.59 -1.87
N ASP A 200 -12.42 17.61 -2.36
CA ASP A 200 -13.56 18.26 -1.68
C ASP A 200 -14.83 17.41 -1.78
#